data_01833360d294e2ff977a59e4e791775e
#
_entry.id   01833360d294e2ff977a59e4e791775e
#
_cell.length_a   1.000
_cell.length_b   1.000
_cell.length_c   1.000
_cell.angle_alpha   90.00
_cell.angle_beta   90.00
_cell.angle_gamma   90.00
#
_symmetry.space_group_name_H-M   'P 1'
#
loop_
_entity.id
_entity.type
_entity.pdbx_description
1 polymer ?
#
loop_
_entity_poly.entity_id
_entity_poly.type
_entity_poly.pdbx_seq_one_letter_code
_entity_poly.pdbx_strand_id
1 'polypeptide(L)'
;TTMMYKNVFTGEIIDEERFDELVDEEMEMWLDEYYFERWIDENYNAHEIFSMCEMERQDIYEEFYDAMRKKALDNMDYEPVEEE
;
A
#
# COMPACT_ATOMS: atom_id res chain seq x y z
N THR A 1 -16.09 -14.50 -10.77
CA THR A 1 -16.24 -13.17 -11.42
C THR A 1 -15.06 -12.29 -11.09
N THR A 2 -14.36 -11.87 -12.14
CA THR A 2 -13.21 -11.00 -12.01
C THR A 2 -13.68 -9.57 -11.75
N MET A 3 -13.09 -8.93 -10.74
CA MET A 3 -13.40 -7.54 -10.44
C MET A 3 -12.75 -6.62 -11.46
N MET A 4 -13.51 -5.63 -11.94
CA MET A 4 -13.01 -4.64 -12.88
C MET A 4 -12.93 -3.27 -12.20
N TYR A 5 -12.04 -2.42 -12.69
CA TYR A 5 -11.83 -1.07 -12.16
C TYR A 5 -11.91 -0.07 -13.28
N LYS A 6 -12.55 1.05 -13.01
CA LYS A 6 -12.77 2.12 -13.97
C LYS A 6 -12.05 3.39 -13.54
N ASN A 7 -11.28 3.98 -14.45
CA ASN A 7 -10.64 5.27 -14.21
C ASN A 7 -11.70 6.37 -14.17
N VAL A 8 -11.71 7.15 -13.08
CA VAL A 8 -12.72 8.19 -12.85
C VAL A 8 -12.55 9.39 -13.78
N PHE A 9 -11.37 9.58 -14.35
CA PHE A 9 -11.10 10.70 -15.26
C PHE A 9 -11.22 10.32 -16.73
N THR A 10 -10.67 9.17 -17.12
CA THR A 10 -10.61 8.74 -18.52
C THR A 10 -11.73 7.78 -18.91
N GLY A 11 -12.34 7.11 -17.94
CA GLY A 11 -13.33 6.09 -18.19
C GLY A 11 -12.76 4.74 -18.61
N GLU A 12 -11.43 4.60 -18.65
CA GLU A 12 -10.77 3.34 -18.99
C GLU A 12 -11.10 2.25 -17.98
N ILE A 13 -11.41 1.05 -18.48
CA ILE A 13 -11.72 -0.10 -17.63
C ILE A 13 -10.56 -1.09 -17.71
N ILE A 14 -10.06 -1.50 -16.55
CA ILE A 14 -8.96 -2.46 -16.43
C ILE A 14 -9.39 -3.61 -15.54
N ASP A 15 -8.72 -4.75 -15.67
CA ASP A 15 -8.97 -5.90 -14.82
C ASP A 15 -8.23 -5.78 -13.48
N GLU A 16 -8.53 -6.72 -12.57
CA GLU A 16 -7.92 -6.75 -11.24
C GLU A 16 -6.41 -6.93 -11.31
N GLU A 17 -5.92 -7.76 -12.21
CA GLU A 17 -4.50 -8.01 -12.38
C GLU A 17 -3.75 -6.74 -12.77
N ARG A 18 -4.28 -5.98 -13.72
CA ARG A 18 -3.69 -4.72 -14.14
C ARG A 18 -3.78 -3.67 -13.04
N PHE A 19 -4.88 -3.65 -12.31
CA PHE A 19 -5.05 -2.76 -11.17
C PHE A 19 -4.00 -3.04 -10.09
N ASP A 20 -3.76 -4.31 -9.76
CA ASP A 20 -2.74 -4.69 -8.77
C ASP A 20 -1.34 -4.27 -9.22
N GLU A 21 -1.02 -4.39 -10.51
CA GLU A 21 0.25 -3.91 -11.06
C GLU A 21 0.42 -2.40 -10.85
N LEU A 22 -0.64 -1.63 -11.09
CA LEU A 22 -0.63 -0.18 -10.90
C LEU A 22 -0.49 0.21 -9.44
N VAL A 23 -1.14 -0.53 -8.53
CA VAL A 23 -0.97 -0.34 -7.09
C VAL A 23 0.46 -0.59 -6.67
N ASP A 24 1.08 -1.67 -7.17
CA ASP A 24 2.47 -2.00 -6.87
C ASP A 24 3.43 -0.91 -7.36
N GLU A 25 3.19 -0.36 -8.56
CA GLU A 25 3.98 0.75 -9.09
C GLU A 25 3.86 2.00 -8.21
N GLU A 26 2.65 2.31 -7.76
CA GLU A 26 2.42 3.44 -6.85
C GLU A 26 3.09 3.21 -5.51
N MET A 27 3.03 1.98 -4.98
CA MET A 27 3.66 1.62 -3.71
C MET A 27 5.17 1.75 -3.75
N GLU A 28 5.82 1.47 -4.89
CA GLU A 28 7.28 1.59 -5.02
C GLU A 28 7.79 2.97 -4.64
N MET A 29 6.99 4.00 -4.88
CA MET A 29 7.32 5.37 -4.49
C MET A 29 7.38 5.55 -2.97
N TRP A 30 6.63 4.74 -2.24
CA TRP A 30 6.49 4.85 -0.80
C TRP A 30 7.28 3.79 -0.02
N LEU A 31 7.77 2.73 -0.70
CA LEU A 31 8.57 1.66 -0.08
C LEU A 31 10.05 2.05 -0.04
N ASP A 32 10.35 3.12 0.66
CA ASP A 32 11.67 3.72 0.78
C ASP A 32 12.06 3.71 2.25
N GLU A 33 13.35 3.54 2.52
CA GLU A 33 13.91 3.56 3.87
C GLU A 33 13.55 4.84 4.63
N TYR A 34 13.56 5.98 3.94
CA TYR A 34 13.19 7.27 4.53
C TYR A 34 11.74 7.25 5.03
N TYR A 35 10.81 6.78 4.20
CA TYR A 35 9.39 6.70 4.59
C TYR A 35 9.17 5.66 5.67
N PHE A 36 9.92 4.58 5.65
CA PHE A 36 9.85 3.54 6.68
C PHE A 36 10.29 4.08 8.04
N GLU A 37 11.42 4.78 8.10
CA GLU A 37 11.90 5.40 9.34
C GLU A 37 10.90 6.42 9.88
N ARG A 38 10.35 7.23 9.01
CA ARG A 38 9.35 8.23 9.38
C ARG A 38 8.08 7.58 9.92
N TRP A 39 7.62 6.52 9.26
CA TRP A 39 6.43 5.78 9.71
C TRP A 39 6.64 5.14 11.07
N ILE A 40 7.82 4.57 11.30
CA ILE A 40 8.18 3.98 12.60
C ILE A 40 8.20 5.06 13.68
N ASP A 41 8.79 6.21 13.43
CA ASP A 41 8.85 7.31 14.38
C ASP A 41 7.46 7.82 14.76
N GLU A 42 6.52 7.80 13.82
CA GLU A 42 5.14 8.23 14.07
C GLU A 42 4.31 7.20 14.86
N ASN A 43 4.62 5.92 14.71
CA ASN A 43 3.82 4.82 15.27
C ASN A 43 4.44 4.12 16.46
N TYR A 44 5.76 4.21 16.64
CA TYR A 44 6.50 3.53 17.69
C TYR A 44 7.50 4.48 18.32
N ASN A 45 7.77 4.31 19.61
CA ASN A 45 8.82 5.08 20.27
C ASN A 45 10.17 4.35 20.18
N ALA A 46 11.27 5.07 20.46
CA ALA A 46 12.62 4.51 20.36
C ALA A 46 12.83 3.30 21.28
N HIS A 47 12.22 3.33 22.47
CA HIS A 47 12.34 2.24 23.43
C HIS A 47 11.69 0.96 22.90
N GLU A 48 10.52 1.07 22.29
CA GLU A 48 9.83 -0.05 21.67
C GLU A 48 10.66 -0.65 20.53
N ILE A 49 11.26 0.20 19.70
CA ILE A 49 12.09 -0.23 18.57
C ILE A 49 13.32 -1.01 19.05
N PHE A 50 14.00 -0.52 20.10
CA PHE A 50 15.18 -1.18 20.64
C PHE A 50 14.88 -2.49 21.34
N SER A 51 13.66 -2.64 21.86
CA SER A 51 13.22 -3.85 22.57
C SER A 51 12.77 -4.97 21.66
N MET A 52 12.62 -4.69 20.36
CA MET A 52 12.06 -5.65 19.41
C MET A 52 13.03 -6.75 19.02
N CYS A 53 12.52 -7.98 18.98
CA CYS A 53 13.22 -9.09 18.37
C CYS A 53 13.06 -9.04 16.84
N GLU A 54 13.81 -9.88 16.14
CA GLU A 54 13.83 -9.92 14.67
C GLU A 54 12.44 -10.24 14.08
N MET A 55 11.68 -11.12 14.72
CA MET A 55 10.33 -11.47 14.28
C MET A 55 9.37 -10.28 14.39
N GLU A 56 9.48 -9.52 15.46
CA GLU A 56 8.66 -8.33 15.64
C GLU A 56 8.98 -7.25 14.61
N ARG A 57 10.24 -7.14 14.19
CA ARG A 57 10.66 -6.22 13.14
C ARG A 57 10.05 -6.60 11.79
N GLN A 58 9.94 -7.90 11.49
CA GLN A 58 9.29 -8.37 10.29
C GLN A 58 7.79 -8.04 10.29
N ASP A 59 7.14 -8.23 11.44
CA ASP A 59 5.72 -7.89 11.60
C ASP A 59 5.49 -6.39 11.38
N ILE A 60 6.38 -5.55 11.88
CA ILE A 60 6.33 -4.10 11.67
C ILE A 60 6.51 -3.75 10.20
N TYR A 61 7.41 -4.42 9.52
CA TYR A 61 7.62 -4.22 8.09
C TYR A 61 6.36 -4.55 7.30
N GLU A 62 5.67 -5.64 7.65
CA GLU A 62 4.40 -6.00 7.03
C GLU A 62 3.32 -4.96 7.29
N GLU A 63 3.24 -4.43 8.51
CA GLU A 63 2.32 -3.33 8.85
C GLU A 63 2.60 -2.09 8.01
N PHE A 64 3.87 -1.75 7.85
CA PHE A 64 4.29 -0.64 6.99
C PHE A 64 3.88 -0.89 5.54
N TYR A 65 4.11 -2.09 5.04
CA TYR A 65 3.72 -2.47 3.68
C TYR A 65 2.21 -2.30 3.48
N ASP A 66 1.41 -2.79 4.41
CA ASP A 66 -0.05 -2.66 4.36
C ASP A 66 -0.50 -1.20 4.42
N ALA A 67 0.16 -0.40 5.26
CA ALA A 67 -0.13 1.04 5.36
C ALA A 67 0.18 1.76 4.05
N MET A 68 1.29 1.42 3.40
CA MET A 68 1.66 2.00 2.12
C MET A 68 0.74 1.55 1.00
N ARG A 69 0.27 0.31 1.04
CA ARG A 69 -0.73 -0.20 0.10
C ARG A 69 -2.03 0.59 0.21
N LYS A 70 -2.51 0.84 1.42
CA LYS A 70 -3.70 1.67 1.65
C LYS A 70 -3.51 3.07 1.09
N LYS A 71 -2.34 3.65 1.32
CA LYS A 71 -2.02 4.99 0.83
C LYS A 71 -2.00 5.02 -0.71
N ALA A 72 -1.42 4.00 -1.32
CA ALA A 72 -1.41 3.87 -2.77
C ALA A 72 -2.84 3.73 -3.33
N LEU A 73 -3.67 2.91 -2.69
CA LEU A 73 -5.07 2.74 -3.09
C LEU A 73 -5.85 4.05 -3.00
N ASP A 74 -5.63 4.84 -1.97
CA ASP A 74 -6.28 6.14 -1.79
C ASP A 74 -5.86 7.15 -2.87
N ASN A 75 -4.65 6.99 -3.41
CA ASN A 75 -4.13 7.86 -4.47
C ASN A 75 -4.48 7.38 -5.89
N MET A 76 -5.07 6.20 -6.02
CA MET A 76 -5.47 5.67 -7.32
C MET A 76 -6.76 6.31 -7.79
N ASP A 77 -6.82 6.64 -9.08
CA ASP A 77 -7.97 7.28 -9.71
C ASP A 77 -8.91 6.24 -10.33
N TYR A 78 -9.11 5.11 -9.65
CA TYR A 78 -9.93 4.00 -10.13
C TYR A 78 -10.98 3.62 -9.11
N GLU A 79 -12.15 3.24 -9.62
CA GLU A 79 -13.26 2.76 -8.81
C GLU A 79 -13.58 1.32 -9.16
N PRO A 80 -13.95 0.47 -8.18
CA PRO A 80 -14.40 -0.87 -8.49
C PRO A 80 -15.71 -0.83 -9.27
N VAL A 81 -15.79 -1.67 -10.29
CA VAL A 81 -16.98 -1.81 -11.12
C VAL A 81 -17.48 -3.23 -10.96
N GLU A 82 -18.71 -3.38 -10.50
CA GLU A 82 -19.32 -4.71 -10.40
C GLU A 82 -19.81 -5.14 -11.78
N GLU A 83 -19.33 -6.29 -12.21
CA GLU A 83 -19.81 -6.95 -13.41
C GLU A 83 -21.06 -7.76 -13.07
N GLU A 84 -22.15 -7.43 -13.70
CA GLU A 84 -23.38 -8.22 -13.57
C GLU A 84 -23.37 -9.40 -14.54
#